data_03a6ad14f27bbe8a2c96a416adec41f3
#
_entry.id   03a6ad14f27bbe8a2c96a416adec41f3
#
_cell.length_a   1.000
_cell.length_b   1.000
_cell.length_c   1.000
_cell.angle_alpha   90.00
_cell.angle_beta   90.00
_cell.angle_gamma   90.00
#
_symmetry.space_group_name_H-M   'P 1'
#
loop_
_entity.id
_entity.type
_entity.pdbx_description
1 polymer ?
#
loop_
_entity_poly.entity_id
_entity_poly.type
_entity_poly.pdbx_seq_one_letter_code
_entity_poly.pdbx_strand_id
1 'polypeptide(L)' 'MPNRKVILNQEVDGLGAAGDIVEVRAGYARNLLLPRGWASAWSAGAEK' A
#
# COMPACT_ATOMS: atom_id res chain seq x y z
N MET A 1 7.60 -10.34 -10.75
CA MET A 1 7.82 -9.06 -10.06
C MET A 1 7.42 -9.20 -8.61
N PRO A 2 8.21 -8.66 -7.74
CA PRO A 2 7.87 -8.75 -6.32
C PRO A 2 6.66 -7.88 -6.01
N ASN A 3 5.87 -8.36 -5.07
CA ASN A 3 4.73 -7.60 -4.61
C ASN A 3 5.14 -6.81 -3.38
N ARG A 4 4.38 -5.77 -3.08
CA ARG A 4 4.63 -4.95 -1.92
C ARG A 4 3.40 -4.89 -1.07
N LYS A 5 3.58 -4.92 0.23
CA LYS A 5 2.47 -4.72 1.14
C LYS A 5 2.42 -3.25 1.50
N VAL A 6 1.23 -2.71 1.48
CA VAL A 6 1.02 -1.31 1.84
C VAL A 6 -0.17 -1.23 2.77
N ILE A 7 -0.17 -0.20 3.60
CA ILE A 7 -1.30 0.03 4.49
C ILE A 7 -2.06 1.21 3.92
N LEU A 8 -3.36 1.02 3.75
CA LEU A 8 -4.17 2.05 3.12
C LEU A 8 -4.44 3.18 4.10
N ASN A 9 -4.30 4.41 3.64
CA ASN A 9 -4.59 5.57 4.44
C ASN A 9 -6.03 6.02 4.28
N GLN A 10 -6.71 5.49 3.30
CA GLN A 10 -8.10 5.81 3.05
C GLN A 10 -8.71 4.66 2.28
N GLU A 11 -10.01 4.67 2.13
CA GLU A 11 -10.67 3.64 1.37
C GLU A 11 -10.31 3.76 -0.09
N VAL A 12 -9.86 2.66 -0.67
CA VAL A 12 -9.51 2.62 -2.09
C VAL A 12 -10.37 1.56 -2.73
N ASP A 13 -11.17 1.97 -3.70
CA ASP A 13 -12.11 1.08 -4.33
C ASP A 13 -11.35 -0.07 -4.99
N GLY A 14 -11.78 -1.27 -4.70
CA GLY A 14 -11.14 -2.46 -5.24
C GLY A 14 -9.96 -2.96 -4.43
N LEU A 15 -9.53 -2.24 -3.42
CA LEU A 15 -8.41 -2.68 -2.59
C LEU A 15 -8.82 -2.91 -1.14
N GLY A 16 -9.48 -1.95 -0.54
CA GLY A 16 -9.86 -2.11 0.85
C GLY A 16 -10.15 -0.77 1.48
N ALA A 17 -10.26 -0.77 2.81
CA ALA A 17 -10.60 0.42 3.56
C ALA A 17 -9.37 0.98 4.27
N ALA A 18 -9.52 2.15 4.84
CA ALA A 18 -8.43 2.78 5.58
C ALA A 18 -7.96 1.85 6.70
N GLY A 19 -6.67 1.68 6.80
CA GLY A 19 -6.10 0.82 7.82
C GLY A 19 -5.89 -0.62 7.36
N ASP A 20 -6.38 -0.97 6.18
CA ASP A 20 -6.18 -2.33 5.69
C ASP A 20 -4.80 -2.48 5.11
N ILE A 21 -4.21 -3.65 5.30
CA ILE A 21 -2.93 -3.98 4.70
C ILE A 21 -3.22 -4.82 3.49
N VAL A 22 -2.78 -4.37 2.33
CA VAL A 22 -3.04 -5.08 1.09
C VAL A 22 -1.72 -5.31 0.37
N GLU A 23 -1.70 -6.33 -0.48
CA GLU A 23 -0.51 -6.64 -1.24
C GLU A 23 -0.77 -6.29 -2.69
N VAL A 24 0.08 -5.45 -3.25
CA VAL A 24 -0.07 -5.00 -4.63
C VAL A 24 1.28 -5.09 -5.31
N ARG A 25 1.28 -4.95 -6.63
CA ARG A 25 2.54 -4.96 -7.35
C ARG A 25 3.34 -3.73 -7.01
N ALA A 26 4.66 -3.89 -6.93
CA ALA A 26 5.54 -2.80 -6.54
C ALA A 26 5.35 -1.58 -7.42
N GLY A 27 5.20 -1.79 -8.73
CA GLY A 27 5.01 -0.66 -9.63
C GLY A 27 3.72 0.09 -9.37
N TYR A 28 2.66 -0.65 -9.09
CA TYR A 28 1.38 -0.04 -8.81
C TYR A 28 1.44 0.79 -7.53
N ALA A 29 2.05 0.23 -6.50
CA ALA A 29 2.17 0.94 -5.25
C ALA A 29 3.00 2.21 -5.42
N ARG A 30 4.12 2.09 -6.12
CA ARG A 30 5.02 3.21 -6.27
C ARG A 30 4.45 4.30 -7.17
N ASN A 31 3.75 3.92 -8.23
CA ASN A 31 3.31 4.89 -9.21
C ASN A 31 1.94 5.47 -8.91
N LEU A 32 1.15 4.80 -8.11
CA LEU A 32 -0.20 5.28 -7.87
C LEU A 32 -0.46 5.53 -6.39
N LEU A 33 -0.27 4.52 -5.56
CA LEU A 33 -0.70 4.62 -4.17
C LEU A 33 0.16 5.58 -3.36
N LEU A 34 1.47 5.48 -3.48
CA LEU A 34 2.35 6.30 -2.68
C LEU A 34 2.36 7.77 -3.10
N PRO A 35 2.45 8.07 -4.40
CA PRO A 35 2.45 9.47 -4.80
C PRO A 35 1.16 10.18 -4.49
N ARG A 36 0.04 9.46 -4.53
CA ARG A 36 -1.23 10.08 -4.24
C ARG A 36 -1.55 10.11 -2.75
N GLY A 37 -0.72 9.47 -1.94
CA GLY A 37 -0.96 9.45 -0.51
C GLY A 37 -2.09 8.54 -0.10
N TRP A 38 -2.51 7.62 -0.97
CA TRP A 38 -3.59 6.71 -0.66
C TRP A 38 -3.14 5.58 0.25
N ALA A 39 -1.85 5.27 0.25
CA ALA A 39 -1.33 4.21 1.08
C ALA A 39 0.11 4.53 1.45
N SER A 40 0.60 3.84 2.46
CA SER A 40 1.98 3.97 2.89
C SER A 40 2.66 2.62 2.76
N ALA A 41 3.94 2.62 2.50
CA ALA A 41 4.68 1.38 2.43
C ALA A 41 4.65 0.70 3.79
N TRP A 42 4.44 -0.61 3.79
CA TRP A 42 4.39 -1.36 5.02
C TRP A 42 5.43 -2.47 4.95
N SER A 43 6.17 -2.63 6.03
CA SER A 43 7.16 -3.68 6.07
C SER A 43 7.29 -4.16 7.50
N ALA A 44 7.19 -5.45 7.68
CA ALA A 44 7.23 -6.01 9.01
C ALA A 44 8.54 -5.74 9.70
N GLY A 45 9.61 -5.62 8.95
CA GLY A 45 10.89 -5.38 9.56
C GLY A 45 11.23 -3.93 9.73
N ALA A 46 10.41 -3.04 9.22
CA ALA A 46 10.75 -1.63 9.25
C ALA A 46 10.25 -0.90 10.44
N GLU A 47 9.39 -1.52 11.20
CA GLU A 47 8.83 -0.81 12.29
C GLU A 47 9.60 -0.93 13.50
N LYS A 48 10.76 -1.27 13.50
CA LYS A 48 11.51 -1.30 14.68
C LYS A 48 11.97 -0.07 15.15
#